data_384d9d34b3d495ef4807427337aa1afa
#
_entry.id   384d9d34b3d495ef4807427337aa1afa
#
_cell.length_a   1.000
_cell.length_b   1.000
_cell.length_c   1.000
_cell.angle_alpha   90.00
_cell.angle_beta   90.00
_cell.angle_gamma   90.00
#
_symmetry.space_group_name_H-M   'P 1'
#
loop_
_entity.id
_entity.type
_entity.pdbx_description
1 polymer ?
#
loop_
_entity_poly.entity_id
_entity_poly.type
_entity_poly.pdbx_seq_one_letter_code
_entity_poly.pdbx_strand_id
1 'polypeptide(L)'
;MTHEEFDLSALVDRLHERPDLDLVREMVTFLYQALIDQEVTEHIGAEPHERSITRTTRRNGSRSRKLSSKAGDIDLKIPKLRKGSFFPSILERRRRIDQALYAVVIEAYVHGVSTRKVDDLVQALGVDAGISKSEVSRICSEMDVELDQFRTRDLSATTYPYVFLDATYVKGRVDKRVVSRACVVAMGVSRDGNREILGIQIGDSEDKVFWTEFLQSLRSRGLAGVELVISDHHLGLKGAIQEVLVGSAWQRCRVHFMRNVLAKVPRAQGQMVAALIRTIFAQSDEQAVFDQLEEVAGSLERRFPVVADMLRDSRDDLCAFASFPQSHWTKLWSNNPLERVNAEIKRRTRVVGIFPNDASALRLITAVCLEQNDEWIASERRYLSEQSMAQLASSTIADGLQARPPTLMA
;
A
#
# COMPACT_ATOMS: atom_id res chain seq x y z
N MET A 1 25.95 -6.87 48.61
CA MET A 1 25.90 -8.10 47.84
C MET A 1 24.61 -8.81 48.20
N THR A 2 23.67 -8.76 47.35
CA THR A 2 22.72 -9.81 46.96
C THR A 2 21.96 -9.22 45.77
N HIS A 3 22.48 -9.50 44.56
CA HIS A 3 21.61 -9.61 43.41
C HIS A 3 20.48 -10.57 43.89
N GLU A 4 19.21 -10.12 43.81
CA GLU A 4 18.16 -11.12 43.67
C GLU A 4 18.41 -11.74 42.28
N GLU A 5 19.27 -12.75 42.29
CA GLU A 5 19.39 -13.69 41.19
C GLU A 5 17.99 -14.14 40.86
N PHE A 6 17.69 -14.23 39.57
CA PHE A 6 16.48 -14.84 39.04
C PHE A 6 16.28 -16.16 39.81
N ASP A 7 15.49 -16.13 40.88
CA ASP A 7 15.24 -17.30 41.74
C ASP A 7 14.21 -18.18 41.02
N LEU A 8 14.75 -18.95 40.09
CA LEU A 8 14.02 -19.99 39.39
C LEU A 8 13.34 -20.95 40.41
N SER A 9 13.94 -21.16 41.60
CA SER A 9 13.38 -22.00 42.63
C SER A 9 12.08 -21.42 43.19
N ALA A 10 12.04 -20.12 43.47
CA ALA A 10 10.84 -19.46 43.94
C ALA A 10 9.71 -19.43 42.87
N LEU A 11 10.06 -19.42 41.57
CA LEU A 11 9.09 -19.57 40.51
C LEU A 11 8.55 -21.00 40.42
N VAL A 12 9.43 -21.98 40.52
CA VAL A 12 9.08 -23.40 40.51
C VAL A 12 8.21 -23.76 41.75
N ASP A 13 8.53 -23.24 42.93
CA ASP A 13 7.73 -23.44 44.14
C ASP A 13 6.32 -22.87 43.98
N ARG A 14 6.17 -21.67 43.44
CA ARG A 14 4.86 -21.08 43.12
C ARG A 14 4.05 -21.89 42.10
N LEU A 15 4.72 -22.50 41.11
CA LEU A 15 4.07 -23.38 40.15
C LEU A 15 3.59 -24.68 40.77
N HIS A 16 4.33 -25.24 41.73
CA HIS A 16 3.89 -26.41 42.48
C HIS A 16 2.71 -26.11 43.41
N GLU A 17 2.66 -24.91 44.00
CA GLU A 17 1.55 -24.46 44.83
C GLU A 17 0.28 -24.11 44.08
N ARG A 18 0.39 -23.74 42.80
CA ARG A 18 -0.73 -23.34 41.92
C ARG A 18 -0.60 -23.96 40.53
N PRO A 19 -1.10 -25.19 40.36
CA PRO A 19 -1.03 -25.88 39.05
C PRO A 19 -1.82 -25.22 37.90
N ASP A 20 -2.71 -24.28 38.22
CA ASP A 20 -3.50 -23.47 37.30
C ASP A 20 -2.81 -22.17 36.87
N LEU A 21 -1.58 -21.94 37.32
CA LEU A 21 -0.83 -20.73 37.05
C LEU A 21 -0.29 -20.74 35.62
N ASP A 22 -0.59 -19.69 34.85
CA ASP A 22 -0.02 -19.50 33.52
C ASP A 22 1.47 -19.14 33.64
N LEU A 23 2.34 -20.14 33.45
CA LEU A 23 3.79 -20.01 33.54
C LEU A 23 4.33 -18.86 32.66
N VAL A 24 3.83 -18.73 31.44
CA VAL A 24 4.31 -17.71 30.52
C VAL A 24 3.95 -16.31 31.01
N ARG A 25 2.75 -16.14 31.54
CA ARG A 25 2.28 -14.89 32.16
C ARG A 25 3.09 -14.48 33.37
N GLU A 26 3.38 -15.42 34.28
CA GLU A 26 4.20 -15.16 35.45
C GLU A 26 5.65 -14.80 35.07
N MET A 27 6.25 -15.52 34.12
CA MET A 27 7.59 -15.21 33.62
C MET A 27 7.66 -13.82 32.98
N VAL A 28 6.68 -13.47 32.15
CA VAL A 28 6.61 -12.16 31.54
C VAL A 28 6.43 -11.06 32.58
N THR A 29 5.55 -11.28 33.58
CA THR A 29 5.34 -10.34 34.69
C THR A 29 6.65 -10.13 35.48
N PHE A 30 7.36 -11.19 35.77
CA PHE A 30 8.63 -11.14 36.49
C PHE A 30 9.69 -10.35 35.68
N LEU A 31 9.87 -10.67 34.40
CA LEU A 31 10.85 -10.00 33.56
C LEU A 31 10.57 -8.49 33.42
N TYR A 32 9.32 -8.10 33.20
CA TYR A 32 8.96 -6.66 33.13
C TYR A 32 9.22 -5.97 34.47
N GLN A 33 8.90 -6.62 35.58
CA GLN A 33 9.13 -6.06 36.92
C GLN A 33 10.62 -5.92 37.22
N ALA A 34 11.44 -6.93 36.89
CA ALA A 34 12.89 -6.88 37.08
C ALA A 34 13.55 -5.74 36.28
N LEU A 35 13.12 -5.54 35.00
CA LEU A 35 13.61 -4.44 34.16
C LEU A 35 13.22 -3.07 34.75
N ILE A 36 11.99 -2.93 35.27
CA ILE A 36 11.53 -1.70 35.92
C ILE A 36 12.34 -1.41 37.17
N ASP A 37 12.61 -2.43 37.97
CA ASP A 37 13.36 -2.30 39.23
C ASP A 37 14.83 -1.99 38.97
N GLN A 38 15.44 -2.55 37.92
CA GLN A 38 16.78 -2.22 37.48
C GLN A 38 16.87 -0.75 37.01
N GLU A 39 15.96 -0.32 36.14
CA GLU A 39 15.95 1.04 35.61
C GLU A 39 15.76 2.09 36.70
N VAL A 40 14.89 1.82 37.70
CA VAL A 40 14.71 2.76 38.81
C VAL A 40 15.93 2.75 39.76
N THR A 41 16.64 1.65 39.89
CA THR A 41 17.90 1.56 40.67
C THR A 41 18.97 2.44 40.02
N GLU A 42 19.15 2.33 38.71
CA GLU A 42 20.04 3.21 37.92
C GLU A 42 19.68 4.66 38.04
N HIS A 43 18.38 4.99 37.90
CA HIS A 43 17.86 6.35 38.02
C HIS A 43 18.09 6.97 39.43
N ILE A 44 17.99 6.18 40.49
CA ILE A 44 18.21 6.61 41.88
C ILE A 44 19.72 6.65 42.22
N GLY A 45 20.54 5.83 41.55
CA GLY A 45 21.96 5.66 41.84
C GLY A 45 22.24 4.84 43.12
N ALA A 46 21.28 4.01 43.58
CA ALA A 46 21.42 3.14 44.75
C ALA A 46 20.36 2.06 44.77
N GLU A 47 20.74 0.88 45.27
CA GLU A 47 19.85 -0.27 45.55
C GLU A 47 18.83 0.02 46.67
N PRO A 48 17.75 -0.77 46.79
CA PRO A 48 16.86 -0.72 47.93
C PRO A 48 17.64 -0.87 49.24
N HIS A 49 17.37 0.03 50.18
CA HIS A 49 18.01 0.06 51.52
C HIS A 49 19.53 0.34 51.56
N GLU A 50 20.20 0.44 50.41
CA GLU A 50 21.61 0.82 50.35
C GLU A 50 21.85 2.26 50.81
N ARG A 51 22.96 2.53 51.50
CA ARG A 51 23.46 3.87 51.81
C ARG A 51 24.57 4.23 50.83
N SER A 52 24.21 5.03 49.82
CA SER A 52 25.16 5.46 48.78
C SER A 52 25.20 7.00 48.73
N ILE A 53 26.40 7.55 48.45
CA ILE A 53 26.62 8.97 48.22
C ILE A 53 26.10 9.42 46.85
N THR A 54 25.91 8.50 45.92
CA THR A 54 25.39 8.72 44.58
C THR A 54 23.86 8.77 44.53
N ARG A 55 23.20 8.45 45.63
CA ARG A 55 21.75 8.40 45.74
C ARG A 55 21.11 9.76 45.52
N THR A 56 20.35 9.91 44.44
CA THR A 56 19.64 11.14 44.07
C THR A 56 18.31 11.32 44.82
N THR A 57 17.58 10.23 45.07
CA THR A 57 16.26 10.21 45.71
C THR A 57 15.98 8.86 46.40
N ARG A 58 14.78 8.70 46.93
CA ARG A 58 14.35 7.43 47.59
C ARG A 58 13.03 6.95 47.00
N ARG A 59 12.87 5.64 46.94
CA ARG A 59 11.57 5.00 46.62
C ARG A 59 10.53 5.39 47.69
N ASN A 60 9.30 5.63 47.24
CA ASN A 60 8.16 6.04 48.10
C ASN A 60 6.91 5.22 47.73
N GLY A 61 7.00 3.90 47.94
CA GLY A 61 5.96 2.98 47.49
C GLY A 61 5.90 2.76 46.01
N SER A 62 4.83 2.16 45.52
CA SER A 62 4.57 1.91 44.11
C SER A 62 3.13 2.25 43.72
N ARG A 63 2.86 2.26 42.45
CA ARG A 63 1.50 2.29 41.88
C ARG A 63 1.32 1.08 40.99
N SER A 64 0.17 0.44 41.05
CA SER A 64 -0.17 -0.62 40.12
C SER A 64 -0.49 -0.08 38.74
N ARG A 65 -0.04 -0.80 37.73
CA ARG A 65 -0.37 -0.54 36.33
C ARG A 65 -0.62 -1.86 35.59
N LYS A 66 -1.78 -1.99 34.99
CA LYS A 66 -2.07 -3.10 34.07
C LYS A 66 -1.39 -2.87 32.73
N LEU A 67 -0.78 -3.93 32.21
CA LEU A 67 -0.25 -4.00 30.85
C LEU A 67 -0.83 -5.25 30.19
N SER A 68 -1.50 -5.08 29.06
CA SER A 68 -1.98 -6.17 28.22
C SER A 68 -0.85 -6.63 27.30
N SER A 69 -0.45 -7.87 27.41
CA SER A 69 0.65 -8.51 26.68
C SER A 69 0.16 -9.74 25.91
N LYS A 70 1.02 -10.32 25.07
CA LYS A 70 0.73 -11.61 24.39
C LYS A 70 0.56 -12.77 25.39
N ALA A 71 1.05 -12.63 26.61
CA ALA A 71 0.88 -13.60 27.70
C ALA A 71 -0.35 -13.30 28.57
N GLY A 72 -1.24 -12.39 28.13
CA GLY A 72 -2.38 -11.93 28.91
C GLY A 72 -2.14 -10.62 29.66
N ASP A 73 -3.12 -10.23 30.48
CA ASP A 73 -3.02 -9.04 31.32
C ASP A 73 -2.07 -9.30 32.50
N ILE A 74 -1.08 -8.41 32.68
CA ILE A 74 -0.12 -8.45 33.79
C ILE A 74 -0.22 -7.17 34.63
N ASP A 75 -0.05 -7.32 35.93
CA ASP A 75 -0.06 -6.22 36.90
C ASP A 75 1.37 -5.85 37.30
N LEU A 76 1.83 -4.68 36.86
CA LEU A 76 3.16 -4.16 37.15
C LEU A 76 3.12 -3.15 38.30
N LYS A 77 4.14 -3.17 39.18
CA LYS A 77 4.33 -2.19 40.25
C LYS A 77 5.36 -1.16 39.85
N ILE A 78 4.90 0.04 39.49
CA ILE A 78 5.78 1.16 39.09
C ILE A 78 6.21 1.92 40.34
N PRO A 79 7.52 1.97 40.67
CA PRO A 79 8.03 2.67 41.84
C PRO A 79 7.74 4.17 41.77
N LYS A 80 7.33 4.76 42.91
CA LYS A 80 7.23 6.19 43.10
C LYS A 80 8.50 6.72 43.73
N LEU A 81 8.92 7.91 43.36
CA LEU A 81 10.05 8.60 43.94
C LEU A 81 9.59 9.65 44.97
N ARG A 82 10.38 9.87 46.01
CA ARG A 82 10.11 10.91 47.01
C ARG A 82 10.34 12.30 46.47
N LYS A 83 11.31 12.46 45.56
CA LYS A 83 11.57 13.69 44.77
C LYS A 83 11.69 13.31 43.32
N GLY A 84 11.04 14.08 42.42
CA GLY A 84 11.00 13.80 41.01
C GLY A 84 9.90 12.80 40.60
N SER A 85 9.91 12.39 39.35
CA SER A 85 9.01 11.39 38.79
C SER A 85 9.79 10.34 38.03
N PHE A 86 9.37 9.07 38.13
CA PHE A 86 9.91 7.97 37.38
C PHE A 86 8.80 7.33 36.53
N PHE A 87 9.17 7.03 35.31
CA PHE A 87 8.34 6.27 34.40
C PHE A 87 9.25 5.33 33.58
N PRO A 88 9.06 4.00 33.66
CA PRO A 88 9.90 3.04 32.96
C PRO A 88 9.96 3.29 31.45
N SER A 89 11.15 3.21 30.87
CA SER A 89 11.39 3.41 29.43
C SER A 89 10.76 2.30 28.58
N ILE A 90 10.68 1.07 29.14
CA ILE A 90 10.04 -0.08 28.50
C ILE A 90 8.52 0.03 28.40
N LEU A 91 7.91 1.01 29.11
CA LEU A 91 6.48 1.26 29.10
C LEU A 91 6.19 2.58 28.41
N GLU A 92 5.30 2.57 27.43
CA GLU A 92 4.85 3.79 26.79
C GLU A 92 3.87 4.57 27.69
N ARG A 93 4.05 5.90 27.77
CA ARG A 93 3.09 6.77 28.47
C ARG A 93 1.75 6.69 27.76
N ARG A 94 0.67 6.45 28.50
CA ARG A 94 -0.71 6.35 28.02
C ARG A 94 -1.05 5.08 27.21
N ARG A 95 -0.13 4.13 26.98
CA ARG A 95 -0.44 2.81 26.43
C ARG A 95 -0.56 1.76 27.54
N ARG A 96 -1.57 0.89 27.40
CA ARG A 96 -1.78 -0.28 28.27
C ARG A 96 -1.48 -1.59 27.57
N ILE A 97 -1.08 -1.54 26.32
CA ILE A 97 -0.83 -2.65 25.43
C ILE A 97 0.65 -2.67 25.11
N ASP A 98 1.28 -3.84 25.16
CA ASP A 98 2.68 -3.97 24.77
C ASP A 98 2.87 -3.83 23.24
N GLN A 99 4.11 -3.57 22.81
CA GLN A 99 4.42 -3.38 21.39
C GLN A 99 4.11 -4.62 20.55
N ALA A 100 4.25 -5.81 21.13
CA ALA A 100 4.01 -7.06 20.42
C ALA A 100 2.51 -7.27 20.16
N LEU A 101 1.66 -6.96 21.12
CA LEU A 101 0.20 -7.01 20.96
C LEU A 101 -0.27 -5.90 20.03
N TYR A 102 0.32 -4.71 20.12
CA TYR A 102 0.09 -3.61 19.19
C TYR A 102 0.36 -4.02 17.74
N ALA A 103 1.51 -4.65 17.47
CA ALA A 103 1.85 -5.16 16.15
C ALA A 103 0.84 -6.22 15.65
N VAL A 104 0.36 -7.11 16.51
CA VAL A 104 -0.68 -8.10 16.15
C VAL A 104 -2.01 -7.42 15.77
N VAL A 105 -2.41 -6.39 16.50
CA VAL A 105 -3.65 -5.63 16.19
C VAL A 105 -3.54 -4.93 14.85
N ILE A 106 -2.41 -4.29 14.58
CA ILE A 106 -2.12 -3.62 13.30
C ILE A 106 -2.14 -4.63 12.15
N GLU A 107 -1.41 -5.73 12.30
CA GLU A 107 -1.31 -6.79 11.29
C GLU A 107 -2.70 -7.39 10.99
N ALA A 108 -3.47 -7.71 12.01
CA ALA A 108 -4.83 -8.20 11.84
C ALA A 108 -5.72 -7.19 11.11
N TYR A 109 -5.58 -5.90 11.42
CA TYR A 109 -6.33 -4.84 10.77
C TYR A 109 -5.93 -4.70 9.29
N VAL A 110 -4.64 -4.68 8.97
CA VAL A 110 -4.12 -4.59 7.59
C VAL A 110 -4.58 -5.80 6.78
N HIS A 111 -4.67 -6.98 7.37
CA HIS A 111 -5.25 -8.16 6.73
C HIS A 111 -6.78 -8.13 6.59
N GLY A 112 -7.43 -7.04 6.97
CA GLY A 112 -8.87 -6.81 6.80
C GLY A 112 -9.73 -7.41 7.91
N VAL A 113 -9.15 -7.80 9.04
CA VAL A 113 -9.90 -8.27 10.20
C VAL A 113 -10.69 -7.11 10.79
N SER A 114 -12.01 -7.27 10.95
CA SER A 114 -12.83 -6.20 11.53
C SER A 114 -12.45 -5.94 12.99
N THR A 115 -12.66 -4.71 13.47
CA THR A 115 -12.35 -4.32 14.87
C THR A 115 -13.02 -5.21 15.93
N ARG A 116 -14.16 -5.85 15.62
CA ARG A 116 -14.80 -6.84 16.50
C ARG A 116 -14.00 -8.14 16.55
N LYS A 117 -13.58 -8.64 15.39
CA LYS A 117 -12.77 -9.86 15.30
C LYS A 117 -11.36 -9.66 15.84
N VAL A 118 -10.84 -8.43 15.81
CA VAL A 118 -9.58 -8.08 16.49
C VAL A 118 -9.75 -8.21 18.00
N ASP A 119 -10.88 -7.78 18.57
CA ASP A 119 -11.19 -7.95 19.98
C ASP A 119 -11.26 -9.45 20.36
N ASP A 120 -12.00 -10.25 19.56
CA ASP A 120 -12.07 -11.71 19.73
C ASP A 120 -10.67 -12.37 19.65
N LEU A 121 -9.81 -11.92 18.72
CA LEU A 121 -8.44 -12.43 18.59
C LEU A 121 -7.60 -12.08 19.82
N VAL A 122 -7.70 -10.86 20.32
CA VAL A 122 -6.96 -10.39 21.50
C VAL A 122 -7.41 -11.13 22.75
N GLN A 123 -8.71 -11.39 22.90
CA GLN A 123 -9.23 -12.24 23.99
C GLN A 123 -8.70 -13.67 23.88
N ALA A 124 -8.64 -14.25 22.68
CA ALA A 124 -8.07 -15.57 22.44
C ALA A 124 -6.56 -15.64 22.77
N LEU A 125 -5.85 -14.50 22.75
CA LEU A 125 -4.46 -14.38 23.19
C LEU A 125 -4.32 -14.21 24.72
N GLY A 126 -5.42 -14.34 25.49
CA GLY A 126 -5.41 -14.31 26.95
C GLY A 126 -5.50 -12.92 27.58
N VAL A 127 -5.91 -11.92 26.81
CA VAL A 127 -6.23 -10.57 27.34
C VAL A 127 -7.66 -10.58 27.84
N ASP A 128 -7.89 -10.90 29.10
CA ASP A 128 -9.22 -11.13 29.71
C ASP A 128 -10.21 -9.96 29.52
N ALA A 129 -9.69 -8.73 29.53
CA ALA A 129 -10.49 -7.52 29.33
C ALA A 129 -10.80 -7.23 27.85
N GLY A 130 -10.18 -7.96 26.92
CA GLY A 130 -10.21 -7.64 25.50
C GLY A 130 -9.61 -6.27 25.17
N ILE A 131 -9.72 -5.85 23.91
CA ILE A 131 -9.39 -4.49 23.48
C ILE A 131 -10.69 -3.79 23.10
N SER A 132 -11.00 -2.66 23.73
CA SER A 132 -12.19 -1.89 23.37
C SER A 132 -12.12 -1.42 21.91
N LYS A 133 -13.29 -1.31 21.24
CA LYS A 133 -13.35 -0.76 19.87
C LYS A 133 -12.70 0.61 19.74
N SER A 134 -12.77 1.44 20.79
CA SER A 134 -12.12 2.75 20.85
C SER A 134 -10.60 2.62 20.90
N GLU A 135 -10.06 1.63 21.59
CA GLU A 135 -8.61 1.38 21.65
C GLU A 135 -8.09 0.85 20.31
N VAL A 136 -8.78 -0.12 19.69
CA VAL A 136 -8.43 -0.57 18.32
C VAL A 136 -8.48 0.59 17.34
N SER A 137 -9.52 1.44 17.42
CA SER A 137 -9.64 2.63 16.56
C SER A 137 -8.49 3.61 16.79
N ARG A 138 -8.06 3.80 18.05
CA ARG A 138 -6.91 4.65 18.39
C ARG A 138 -5.60 4.09 17.83
N ILE A 139 -5.37 2.80 17.97
CA ILE A 139 -4.20 2.10 17.40
C ILE A 139 -4.18 2.28 15.88
N CYS A 140 -5.31 2.04 15.22
CA CYS A 140 -5.42 2.26 13.77
C CYS A 140 -5.19 3.72 13.36
N SER A 141 -5.57 4.69 14.20
CA SER A 141 -5.34 6.12 13.91
C SER A 141 -3.87 6.53 14.05
N GLU A 142 -3.07 5.81 14.84
CA GLU A 142 -1.64 6.06 14.94
C GLU A 142 -0.90 5.71 13.64
N MET A 143 -1.41 4.74 12.87
CA MET A 143 -0.92 4.44 11.52
C MET A 143 -1.19 5.58 10.53
N ASP A 144 -2.20 6.43 10.78
CA ASP A 144 -2.59 7.46 9.81
C ASP A 144 -1.43 8.41 9.49
N VAL A 145 -0.54 8.68 10.44
CA VAL A 145 0.63 9.54 10.23
C VAL A 145 1.58 8.94 9.18
N GLU A 146 1.90 7.66 9.30
CA GLU A 146 2.78 6.96 8.36
C GLU A 146 2.12 6.82 6.98
N LEU A 147 0.85 6.44 6.96
CA LEU A 147 0.08 6.30 5.73
C LEU A 147 -0.10 7.65 5.02
N ASP A 148 -0.29 8.74 5.77
CA ASP A 148 -0.37 10.09 5.20
C ASP A 148 0.98 10.54 4.64
N GLN A 149 2.08 10.26 5.33
CA GLN A 149 3.44 10.51 4.82
C GLN A 149 3.66 9.75 3.51
N PHE A 150 3.26 8.48 3.41
CA PHE A 150 3.36 7.71 2.18
C PHE A 150 2.52 8.33 1.06
N ARG A 151 1.27 8.71 1.30
CA ARG A 151 0.38 9.29 0.28
C ARG A 151 0.80 10.66 -0.19
N THR A 152 1.41 11.46 0.69
CA THR A 152 1.76 12.86 0.42
C THR A 152 3.25 13.06 0.14
N ARG A 153 4.05 11.99 0.10
CA ARG A 153 5.49 12.07 -0.12
C ARG A 153 5.84 12.80 -1.41
N ASP A 154 6.98 13.47 -1.41
CA ASP A 154 7.56 14.09 -2.59
C ASP A 154 7.92 13.03 -3.65
N LEU A 155 7.63 13.34 -4.91
CA LEU A 155 7.90 12.50 -6.08
C LEU A 155 9.01 13.11 -6.97
N SER A 156 9.58 14.26 -6.61
CA SER A 156 10.53 15.00 -7.45
C SER A 156 11.94 14.38 -7.48
N ALA A 157 12.21 13.39 -6.64
CA ALA A 157 13.55 12.74 -6.56
C ALA A 157 13.93 12.02 -7.86
N THR A 158 12.97 11.62 -8.70
CA THR A 158 13.19 10.97 -9.99
C THR A 158 12.09 11.34 -10.99
N THR A 159 12.24 10.90 -12.23
CA THR A 159 11.18 11.00 -13.23
C THR A 159 10.54 9.64 -13.49
N TYR A 160 9.28 9.65 -13.90
CA TYR A 160 8.49 8.45 -14.13
C TYR A 160 7.97 8.40 -15.58
N PRO A 161 8.78 7.88 -16.54
CA PRO A 161 8.37 7.79 -17.93
C PRO A 161 7.06 7.04 -18.15
N TYR A 162 6.78 6.02 -17.35
CA TYR A 162 5.58 5.21 -17.45
C TYR A 162 4.73 5.32 -16.19
N VAL A 163 3.46 5.63 -16.38
CA VAL A 163 2.46 5.71 -15.30
C VAL A 163 1.29 4.80 -15.63
N PHE A 164 0.95 3.92 -14.71
CA PHE A 164 -0.20 3.03 -14.78
C PHE A 164 -1.30 3.57 -13.87
N LEU A 165 -2.52 3.65 -14.39
CA LEU A 165 -3.70 4.12 -13.66
C LEU A 165 -4.79 3.07 -13.73
N ASP A 166 -5.38 2.76 -12.59
CA ASP A 166 -6.51 1.85 -12.50
C ASP A 166 -7.44 2.22 -11.35
N ALA A 167 -8.68 1.79 -11.45
CA ALA A 167 -9.68 2.00 -10.42
C ALA A 167 -10.31 0.68 -9.96
N THR A 168 -10.63 0.62 -8.69
CA THR A 168 -11.41 -0.46 -8.11
C THR A 168 -12.51 0.13 -7.24
N TYR A 169 -13.55 -0.65 -6.95
CA TYR A 169 -14.69 -0.19 -6.16
C TYR A 169 -14.78 -0.92 -4.83
N VAL A 170 -15.01 -0.14 -3.78
CA VAL A 170 -15.26 -0.62 -2.43
C VAL A 170 -16.61 -0.09 -1.93
N LYS A 171 -17.22 -0.77 -0.95
CA LYS A 171 -18.47 -0.31 -0.34
C LYS A 171 -18.20 0.50 0.91
N GLY A 172 -18.66 1.73 0.93
CA GLY A 172 -18.56 2.65 2.06
C GLY A 172 -19.92 3.21 2.47
N ARG A 173 -20.00 3.78 3.67
CA ARG A 173 -21.17 4.51 4.14
C ARG A 173 -20.95 6.00 3.98
N VAL A 174 -21.87 6.63 3.25
CA VAL A 174 -21.99 8.08 3.11
C VAL A 174 -23.42 8.44 3.51
N ASP A 175 -23.61 9.38 4.41
CA ASP A 175 -24.91 9.83 4.92
C ASP A 175 -25.86 8.68 5.30
N LYS A 176 -25.31 7.69 6.04
CA LYS A 176 -26.01 6.47 6.50
C LYS A 176 -26.41 5.49 5.38
N ARG A 177 -26.12 5.76 4.12
CA ARG A 177 -26.37 4.88 2.97
C ARG A 177 -25.10 4.12 2.56
N VAL A 178 -25.29 2.89 2.09
CA VAL A 178 -24.18 2.11 1.51
C VAL A 178 -24.06 2.46 0.05
N VAL A 179 -22.92 3.01 -0.33
CA VAL A 179 -22.61 3.41 -1.71
C VAL A 179 -21.33 2.72 -2.19
N SER A 180 -21.18 2.65 -3.50
CA SER A 180 -19.95 2.21 -4.13
C SER A 180 -19.00 3.40 -4.23
N ARG A 181 -17.77 3.26 -3.74
CA ARG A 181 -16.72 4.29 -3.78
C ARG A 181 -15.64 3.88 -4.76
N ALA A 182 -15.29 4.76 -5.68
CA ALA A 182 -14.17 4.55 -6.57
C ALA A 182 -12.86 4.74 -5.80
N CYS A 183 -11.99 3.75 -5.85
CA CYS A 183 -10.63 3.83 -5.34
C CYS A 183 -9.67 3.76 -6.51
N VAL A 184 -8.92 4.84 -6.75
CA VAL A 184 -7.94 4.94 -7.81
C VAL A 184 -6.54 4.78 -7.26
N VAL A 185 -5.69 4.07 -8.02
CA VAL A 185 -4.29 3.84 -7.70
C VAL A 185 -3.44 4.24 -8.90
N ALA A 186 -2.37 4.98 -8.65
CA ALA A 186 -1.33 5.29 -9.62
C ALA A 186 -0.04 4.54 -9.26
N MET A 187 0.55 3.85 -10.24
CA MET A 187 1.87 3.25 -10.15
C MET A 187 2.77 3.86 -11.22
N GLY A 188 3.98 4.24 -10.84
CA GLY A 188 5.00 4.72 -11.77
C GLY A 188 6.12 3.71 -11.96
N VAL A 189 6.77 3.79 -13.11
CA VAL A 189 8.08 3.17 -13.35
C VAL A 189 9.09 4.29 -13.44
N SER A 190 10.06 4.30 -12.52
CA SER A 190 11.10 5.32 -12.46
C SER A 190 12.12 5.17 -13.60
N ARG A 191 12.93 6.21 -13.81
CA ARG A 191 14.03 6.18 -14.80
C ARG A 191 15.00 5.03 -14.58
N ASP A 192 15.13 4.55 -13.33
CA ASP A 192 15.97 3.40 -12.98
C ASP A 192 15.30 2.04 -13.22
N GLY A 193 14.08 2.04 -13.73
CA GLY A 193 13.29 0.85 -14.00
C GLY A 193 12.60 0.22 -12.77
N ASN A 194 12.62 0.87 -11.63
CA ASN A 194 11.88 0.46 -10.45
C ASN A 194 10.41 0.90 -10.54
N ARG A 195 9.53 0.17 -9.88
CA ARG A 195 8.11 0.52 -9.81
C ARG A 195 7.72 0.95 -8.41
N GLU A 196 6.86 1.95 -8.34
CA GLU A 196 6.39 2.53 -7.08
C GLU A 196 4.91 2.90 -7.17
N ILE A 197 4.20 2.82 -6.04
CA ILE A 197 2.86 3.39 -5.93
C ILE A 197 3.01 4.90 -5.75
N LEU A 198 2.51 5.68 -6.69
CA LEU A 198 2.63 7.14 -6.69
C LEU A 198 1.51 7.83 -5.92
N GLY A 199 0.32 7.25 -5.91
CA GLY A 199 -0.83 7.86 -5.25
C GLY A 199 -2.03 6.95 -5.16
N ILE A 200 -2.90 7.28 -4.21
CA ILE A 200 -4.15 6.59 -3.92
C ILE A 200 -5.19 7.64 -3.54
N GLN A 201 -6.38 7.54 -4.12
CA GLN A 201 -7.50 8.43 -3.77
C GLN A 201 -8.83 7.66 -3.79
N ILE A 202 -9.78 8.08 -2.96
CA ILE A 202 -11.15 7.56 -2.95
C ILE A 202 -12.11 8.69 -3.27
N GLY A 203 -13.10 8.42 -4.13
CA GLY A 203 -14.11 9.39 -4.53
C GLY A 203 -15.45 8.76 -4.87
N ASP A 204 -16.41 9.59 -5.27
CA ASP A 204 -17.78 9.16 -5.57
C ASP A 204 -17.86 8.38 -6.88
N SER A 205 -17.14 8.82 -7.89
CA SER A 205 -17.16 8.27 -9.24
C SER A 205 -15.84 8.50 -9.96
N GLU A 206 -15.64 7.78 -11.06
CA GLU A 206 -14.51 7.94 -11.97
C GLU A 206 -14.80 9.03 -13.04
N ASP A 207 -15.32 10.19 -12.66
CA ASP A 207 -15.56 11.25 -13.61
C ASP A 207 -14.26 12.03 -13.96
N LYS A 208 -14.35 12.94 -14.94
CA LYS A 208 -13.20 13.73 -15.39
C LYS A 208 -12.65 14.62 -14.28
N VAL A 209 -13.51 15.21 -13.44
CA VAL A 209 -13.10 16.12 -12.36
C VAL A 209 -12.27 15.38 -11.34
N PHE A 210 -12.76 14.24 -10.88
CA PHE A 210 -12.05 13.38 -9.92
C PHE A 210 -10.66 12.95 -10.44
N TRP A 211 -10.58 12.50 -11.71
CA TRP A 211 -9.30 12.13 -12.31
C TRP A 211 -8.35 13.33 -12.47
N THR A 212 -8.89 14.51 -12.84
CA THR A 212 -8.10 15.74 -12.97
C THR A 212 -7.49 16.13 -11.63
N GLU A 213 -8.29 16.16 -10.55
CA GLU A 213 -7.82 16.45 -9.21
C GLU A 213 -6.75 15.45 -8.74
N PHE A 214 -6.96 14.17 -9.01
CA PHE A 214 -5.99 13.13 -8.66
C PHE A 214 -4.65 13.34 -9.38
N LEU A 215 -4.66 13.53 -10.69
CA LEU A 215 -3.45 13.76 -11.47
C LEU A 215 -2.76 15.07 -11.11
N GLN A 216 -3.51 16.15 -10.83
CA GLN A 216 -2.97 17.41 -10.33
C GLN A 216 -2.28 17.22 -8.97
N SER A 217 -2.85 16.40 -8.09
CA SER A 217 -2.23 16.08 -6.80
C SER A 217 -0.88 15.37 -6.97
N LEU A 218 -0.75 14.48 -7.95
CA LEU A 218 0.54 13.83 -8.27
C LEU A 218 1.56 14.85 -8.81
N ARG A 219 1.13 15.73 -9.70
CA ARG A 219 2.01 16.78 -10.24
C ARG A 219 2.47 17.78 -9.18
N SER A 220 1.59 18.21 -8.29
CA SER A 220 1.94 19.12 -7.19
C SER A 220 2.96 18.52 -6.22
N ARG A 221 3.03 17.19 -6.16
CA ARG A 221 4.01 16.42 -5.39
C ARG A 221 5.30 16.13 -6.18
N GLY A 222 5.46 16.67 -7.39
CA GLY A 222 6.67 16.55 -8.18
C GLY A 222 6.66 15.47 -9.27
N LEU A 223 5.52 14.83 -9.57
CA LEU A 223 5.45 13.89 -10.69
C LEU A 223 5.84 14.58 -12.00
N ALA A 224 6.90 14.09 -12.63
CA ALA A 224 7.46 14.67 -13.86
C ALA A 224 7.98 13.57 -14.81
N GLY A 225 8.19 13.98 -16.10
CA GLY A 225 8.79 13.13 -17.12
C GLY A 225 7.89 11.99 -17.59
N VAL A 226 6.56 12.14 -17.50
CA VAL A 226 5.61 11.11 -17.95
C VAL A 226 5.56 11.13 -19.48
N GLU A 227 5.95 10.02 -20.10
CA GLU A 227 5.96 9.82 -21.56
C GLU A 227 4.76 8.96 -22.01
N LEU A 228 4.35 7.98 -21.19
CA LEU A 228 3.22 7.10 -21.47
C LEU A 228 2.37 6.85 -20.23
N VAL A 229 1.05 6.99 -20.39
CA VAL A 229 0.07 6.59 -19.37
C VAL A 229 -0.68 5.36 -19.84
N ILE A 230 -0.72 4.31 -19.03
CA ILE A 230 -1.41 3.05 -19.32
C ILE A 230 -2.65 2.94 -18.43
N SER A 231 -3.83 2.77 -19.05
CA SER A 231 -5.08 2.61 -18.29
C SER A 231 -6.17 1.89 -19.09
N ASP A 232 -7.29 1.67 -18.43
CA ASP A 232 -8.53 1.30 -19.10
C ASP A 232 -9.10 2.45 -19.93
N HIS A 233 -9.97 2.10 -20.86
CA HIS A 233 -10.71 3.07 -21.66
C HIS A 233 -11.81 3.72 -20.81
N HIS A 234 -11.52 4.92 -20.29
CA HIS A 234 -12.47 5.79 -19.62
C HIS A 234 -12.33 7.23 -20.15
N LEU A 235 -13.41 7.78 -20.73
CA LEU A 235 -13.36 9.09 -21.40
C LEU A 235 -12.93 10.21 -20.45
N GLY A 236 -13.43 10.20 -19.21
CA GLY A 236 -13.05 11.17 -18.19
C GLY A 236 -11.56 11.10 -17.86
N LEU A 237 -11.01 9.89 -17.73
CA LEU A 237 -9.57 9.71 -17.49
C LEU A 237 -8.73 10.16 -18.68
N LYS A 238 -9.09 9.78 -19.90
CA LYS A 238 -8.37 10.23 -21.11
C LYS A 238 -8.32 11.76 -21.21
N GLY A 239 -9.46 12.43 -20.95
CA GLY A 239 -9.52 13.89 -20.93
C GLY A 239 -8.68 14.51 -19.81
N ALA A 240 -8.62 13.92 -18.64
CA ALA A 240 -7.79 14.38 -17.53
C ALA A 240 -6.28 14.20 -17.82
N ILE A 241 -5.89 13.08 -18.45
CA ILE A 241 -4.49 12.84 -18.88
C ILE A 241 -4.05 13.93 -19.86
N GLN A 242 -4.85 14.20 -20.90
CA GLN A 242 -4.55 15.22 -21.89
C GLN A 242 -4.41 16.63 -21.31
N GLU A 243 -5.21 16.92 -20.26
CA GLU A 243 -5.21 18.24 -19.61
C GLU A 243 -4.05 18.40 -18.63
N VAL A 244 -3.76 17.37 -17.84
CA VAL A 244 -2.80 17.47 -16.70
C VAL A 244 -1.41 16.98 -17.07
N LEU A 245 -1.30 15.90 -17.86
CA LEU A 245 -0.02 15.29 -18.25
C LEU A 245 0.28 15.61 -19.74
N VAL A 246 0.32 16.90 -20.05
CA VAL A 246 0.52 17.40 -21.40
C VAL A 246 1.80 16.82 -22.01
N GLY A 247 1.68 16.28 -23.24
CA GLY A 247 2.78 15.67 -23.97
C GLY A 247 2.96 14.17 -23.73
N SER A 248 2.25 13.58 -22.78
CA SER A 248 2.26 12.12 -22.61
C SER A 248 1.36 11.42 -23.62
N ALA A 249 1.81 10.27 -24.15
CA ALA A 249 0.95 9.37 -24.92
C ALA A 249 0.03 8.59 -23.95
N TRP A 250 -1.07 8.08 -24.50
CA TRP A 250 -2.00 7.24 -23.74
C TRP A 250 -2.11 5.85 -24.37
N GLN A 251 -1.82 4.82 -23.60
CA GLN A 251 -1.97 3.41 -23.97
C GLN A 251 -3.24 2.83 -23.36
N ARG A 252 -4.15 2.39 -24.22
CA ARG A 252 -5.32 1.63 -23.81
C ARG A 252 -4.92 0.21 -23.43
N CYS A 253 -5.34 -0.25 -22.24
CA CYS A 253 -5.06 -1.60 -21.78
C CYS A 253 -5.58 -2.68 -22.74
N ARG A 254 -4.68 -3.48 -23.30
CA ARG A 254 -4.98 -4.58 -24.24
C ARG A 254 -5.95 -5.60 -23.65
N VAL A 255 -5.82 -5.91 -22.35
CA VAL A 255 -6.65 -6.93 -21.70
C VAL A 255 -8.11 -6.49 -21.65
N HIS A 256 -8.36 -5.23 -21.28
CA HIS A 256 -9.71 -4.67 -21.26
C HIS A 256 -10.26 -4.46 -22.67
N PHE A 257 -9.44 -4.01 -23.61
CA PHE A 257 -9.84 -3.96 -25.01
C PHE A 257 -10.28 -5.33 -25.54
N MET A 258 -9.47 -6.37 -25.32
CA MET A 258 -9.81 -7.75 -25.72
C MET A 258 -11.13 -8.21 -25.09
N ARG A 259 -11.37 -7.91 -23.82
CA ARG A 259 -12.62 -8.24 -23.14
C ARG A 259 -13.82 -7.56 -23.81
N ASN A 260 -13.69 -6.29 -24.16
CA ASN A 260 -14.73 -5.52 -24.83
C ASN A 260 -15.01 -6.07 -26.24
N VAL A 261 -13.99 -6.45 -27.00
CA VAL A 261 -14.14 -7.08 -28.31
C VAL A 261 -14.85 -8.43 -28.20
N LEU A 262 -14.41 -9.28 -27.27
CA LEU A 262 -15.00 -10.62 -27.09
C LEU A 262 -16.46 -10.57 -26.64
N ALA A 263 -16.89 -9.50 -26.00
CA ALA A 263 -18.31 -9.27 -25.68
C ALA A 263 -19.18 -8.96 -26.92
N LYS A 264 -18.56 -8.63 -28.07
CA LYS A 264 -19.25 -8.36 -29.36
C LYS A 264 -19.18 -9.56 -30.32
N VAL A 265 -18.51 -10.64 -29.93
CA VAL A 265 -18.28 -11.81 -30.76
C VAL A 265 -19.00 -13.03 -30.15
N PRO A 266 -19.68 -13.86 -30.98
CA PRO A 266 -20.25 -15.11 -30.48
C PRO A 266 -19.18 -16.01 -29.85
N ARG A 267 -19.53 -16.67 -28.74
CA ARG A 267 -18.58 -17.43 -27.92
C ARG A 267 -17.76 -18.46 -28.71
N ALA A 268 -18.38 -19.09 -29.72
CA ALA A 268 -17.74 -20.11 -30.57
C ALA A 268 -16.58 -19.54 -31.43
N GLN A 269 -16.62 -18.23 -31.77
CA GLN A 269 -15.59 -17.57 -32.57
C GLN A 269 -14.60 -16.73 -31.74
N GLY A 270 -14.85 -16.60 -30.45
CA GLY A 270 -14.03 -15.74 -29.56
C GLY A 270 -12.55 -16.10 -29.59
N GLN A 271 -12.20 -17.39 -29.58
CA GLN A 271 -10.78 -17.81 -29.61
C GLN A 271 -10.08 -17.42 -30.92
N MET A 272 -10.77 -17.56 -32.08
CA MET A 272 -10.23 -17.19 -33.37
C MET A 272 -9.99 -15.66 -33.45
N VAL A 273 -10.97 -14.84 -33.04
CA VAL A 273 -10.83 -13.38 -33.05
C VAL A 273 -9.72 -12.95 -32.09
N ALA A 274 -9.66 -13.55 -30.90
CA ALA A 274 -8.59 -13.26 -29.95
C ALA A 274 -7.20 -13.64 -30.48
N ALA A 275 -7.09 -14.74 -31.22
CA ALA A 275 -5.82 -15.16 -31.84
C ALA A 275 -5.38 -14.15 -32.90
N LEU A 276 -6.28 -13.69 -33.77
CA LEU A 276 -5.98 -12.67 -34.77
C LEU A 276 -5.53 -11.36 -34.12
N ILE A 277 -6.25 -10.85 -33.12
CA ILE A 277 -5.87 -9.59 -32.45
C ILE A 277 -4.51 -9.72 -31.73
N ARG A 278 -4.16 -10.89 -31.20
CA ARG A 278 -2.84 -11.08 -30.57
C ARG A 278 -1.68 -10.92 -31.54
N THR A 279 -1.85 -11.18 -32.81
CA THR A 279 -0.79 -11.00 -33.83
C THR A 279 -0.34 -9.55 -33.95
N ILE A 280 -1.22 -8.57 -33.69
CA ILE A 280 -0.87 -7.15 -33.67
C ILE A 280 0.26 -6.86 -32.68
N PHE A 281 0.25 -7.54 -31.52
CA PHE A 281 1.22 -7.34 -30.46
C PHE A 281 2.47 -8.24 -30.58
N ALA A 282 2.55 -9.05 -31.63
CA ALA A 282 3.65 -9.96 -31.87
C ALA A 282 4.62 -9.47 -32.96
N GLN A 283 4.45 -8.23 -33.39
CA GLN A 283 5.25 -7.62 -34.46
C GLN A 283 6.62 -7.14 -33.93
N SER A 284 7.54 -6.87 -34.87
CA SER A 284 8.94 -6.54 -34.58
C SER A 284 9.21 -5.04 -34.44
N ASP A 285 8.38 -4.20 -35.03
CA ASP A 285 8.56 -2.76 -35.08
C ASP A 285 7.22 -2.02 -35.16
N GLU A 286 7.25 -0.70 -34.98
CA GLU A 286 6.08 0.14 -34.94
C GLU A 286 5.24 0.08 -36.21
N GLN A 287 5.87 0.16 -37.39
CA GLN A 287 5.14 0.12 -38.66
C GLN A 287 4.43 -1.21 -38.85
N ALA A 288 5.11 -2.32 -38.54
CA ALA A 288 4.53 -3.65 -38.62
C ALA A 288 3.34 -3.84 -37.65
N VAL A 289 3.35 -3.19 -36.50
CA VAL A 289 2.20 -3.18 -35.56
C VAL A 289 0.99 -2.51 -36.19
N PHE A 290 1.18 -1.35 -36.81
CA PHE A 290 0.09 -0.61 -37.45
C PHE A 290 -0.44 -1.31 -38.70
N ASP A 291 0.45 -1.87 -39.53
CA ASP A 291 0.07 -2.61 -40.75
C ASP A 291 -0.71 -3.89 -40.36
N GLN A 292 -0.23 -4.61 -39.35
CA GLN A 292 -0.91 -5.82 -38.83
C GLN A 292 -2.29 -5.49 -38.23
N LEU A 293 -2.45 -4.36 -37.57
CA LEU A 293 -3.76 -3.93 -37.06
C LEU A 293 -4.76 -3.77 -38.20
N GLU A 294 -4.37 -3.10 -39.30
CA GLU A 294 -5.24 -2.89 -40.42
C GLU A 294 -5.54 -4.18 -41.16
N GLU A 295 -4.56 -5.08 -41.33
CA GLU A 295 -4.76 -6.42 -41.89
C GLU A 295 -5.78 -7.23 -41.07
N VAL A 296 -5.64 -7.23 -39.75
CA VAL A 296 -6.59 -7.91 -38.85
C VAL A 296 -7.98 -7.28 -38.94
N ALA A 297 -8.07 -5.95 -38.92
CA ALA A 297 -9.34 -5.24 -39.07
C ALA A 297 -10.02 -5.59 -40.40
N GLY A 298 -9.30 -5.53 -41.54
CA GLY A 298 -9.81 -5.93 -42.83
C GLY A 298 -10.26 -7.39 -42.92
N SER A 299 -9.53 -8.31 -42.31
CA SER A 299 -9.90 -9.73 -42.25
C SER A 299 -11.18 -10.01 -41.44
N LEU A 300 -11.47 -9.17 -40.46
CA LEU A 300 -12.66 -9.27 -39.61
C LEU A 300 -13.86 -8.49 -40.14
N GLU A 301 -13.67 -7.53 -41.01
CA GLU A 301 -14.68 -6.56 -41.47
C GLU A 301 -15.96 -7.21 -41.98
N ARG A 302 -15.83 -8.21 -42.87
CA ARG A 302 -16.98 -8.91 -43.44
C ARG A 302 -17.84 -9.65 -42.41
N ARG A 303 -17.21 -10.25 -41.41
CA ARG A 303 -17.88 -11.13 -40.47
C ARG A 303 -18.17 -10.46 -39.11
N PHE A 304 -17.33 -9.53 -38.71
CA PHE A 304 -17.41 -8.81 -37.45
C PHE A 304 -17.12 -7.32 -37.63
N PRO A 305 -17.96 -6.59 -38.40
CA PRO A 305 -17.71 -5.18 -38.77
C PRO A 305 -17.51 -4.30 -37.54
N VAL A 306 -18.29 -4.52 -36.46
CA VAL A 306 -18.16 -3.78 -35.21
C VAL A 306 -16.77 -3.97 -34.57
N VAL A 307 -16.16 -5.14 -34.72
CA VAL A 307 -14.80 -5.39 -34.20
C VAL A 307 -13.75 -4.70 -35.05
N ALA A 308 -13.92 -4.70 -36.37
CA ALA A 308 -13.04 -3.99 -37.29
C ALA A 308 -13.05 -2.47 -37.01
N ASP A 309 -14.24 -1.89 -36.84
CA ASP A 309 -14.39 -0.48 -36.44
C ASP A 309 -13.73 -0.19 -35.10
N MET A 310 -13.96 -1.05 -34.08
CA MET A 310 -13.31 -0.91 -32.78
C MET A 310 -11.78 -0.93 -32.85
N LEU A 311 -11.19 -1.74 -33.74
CA LEU A 311 -9.74 -1.77 -33.95
C LEU A 311 -9.24 -0.47 -34.56
N ARG A 312 -9.89 0.01 -35.63
CA ARG A 312 -9.52 1.24 -36.33
C ARG A 312 -9.68 2.47 -35.43
N ASP A 313 -10.81 2.58 -34.70
CA ASP A 313 -11.09 3.69 -33.80
C ASP A 313 -10.11 3.74 -32.60
N SER A 314 -9.57 2.59 -32.22
CA SER A 314 -8.61 2.49 -31.11
C SER A 314 -7.16 2.38 -31.57
N ARG A 315 -6.86 2.52 -32.86
CA ARG A 315 -5.55 2.27 -33.45
C ARG A 315 -4.42 2.96 -32.69
N ASP A 316 -4.50 4.26 -32.54
CA ASP A 316 -3.44 5.05 -31.92
C ASP A 316 -3.34 4.78 -30.41
N ASP A 317 -4.48 4.67 -29.74
CA ASP A 317 -4.54 4.41 -28.29
C ASP A 317 -4.10 2.97 -27.91
N LEU A 318 -4.39 2.00 -28.79
CA LEU A 318 -4.07 0.59 -28.57
C LEU A 318 -2.62 0.25 -28.90
N CYS A 319 -2.03 1.00 -29.85
CA CYS A 319 -0.68 0.77 -30.35
C CYS A 319 0.34 1.81 -29.89
N ALA A 320 -0.01 2.71 -28.95
CA ALA A 320 0.89 3.73 -28.44
C ALA A 320 2.20 3.15 -27.84
N PHE A 321 2.18 1.92 -27.34
CA PHE A 321 3.35 1.21 -26.84
C PHE A 321 4.44 1.03 -27.90
N ALA A 322 4.07 1.00 -29.19
CA ALA A 322 4.98 0.65 -30.28
C ALA A 322 6.06 1.72 -30.54
N SER A 323 5.80 2.98 -30.15
CA SER A 323 6.77 4.08 -30.21
C SER A 323 7.84 4.01 -29.11
N PHE A 324 7.79 3.01 -28.22
CA PHE A 324 8.73 2.82 -27.13
C PHE A 324 9.66 1.63 -27.41
N PRO A 325 10.79 1.49 -26.66
CA PRO A 325 11.72 0.38 -26.87
C PRO A 325 11.02 -0.99 -26.84
N GLN A 326 11.29 -1.82 -27.83
CA GLN A 326 10.64 -3.14 -27.98
C GLN A 326 10.74 -4.02 -26.74
N SER A 327 11.85 -3.94 -26.02
CA SER A 327 12.06 -4.63 -24.74
C SER A 327 11.04 -4.26 -23.65
N HIS A 328 10.35 -3.11 -23.78
CA HIS A 328 9.33 -2.64 -22.84
C HIS A 328 7.91 -3.09 -23.22
N TRP A 329 7.64 -3.38 -24.47
CA TRP A 329 6.30 -3.59 -25.02
C TRP A 329 5.43 -4.53 -24.18
N THR A 330 6.00 -5.68 -23.79
CA THR A 330 5.28 -6.69 -23.00
C THR A 330 4.81 -6.18 -21.63
N LYS A 331 5.43 -5.11 -21.14
CA LYS A 331 5.11 -4.46 -19.87
C LYS A 331 4.14 -3.28 -20.04
N LEU A 332 4.12 -2.65 -21.24
CA LEU A 332 3.37 -1.42 -21.50
C LEU A 332 1.95 -1.65 -22.03
N TRP A 333 1.70 -2.72 -22.78
CA TRP A 333 0.40 -2.93 -23.42
C TRP A 333 -0.75 -3.34 -22.49
N SER A 334 -0.51 -3.48 -21.20
CA SER A 334 -1.56 -3.86 -20.26
C SER A 334 -1.33 -3.33 -18.84
N ASN A 335 -2.42 -3.19 -18.10
CA ASN A 335 -2.44 -2.72 -16.72
C ASN A 335 -2.23 -3.84 -15.68
N ASN A 336 -1.65 -4.98 -16.09
CA ASN A 336 -1.43 -6.15 -15.25
C ASN A 336 -0.74 -5.88 -13.89
N PRO A 337 0.23 -4.95 -13.76
CA PRO A 337 0.83 -4.66 -12.46
C PRO A 337 -0.19 -4.16 -11.45
N LEU A 338 -1.07 -3.24 -11.87
CA LEU A 338 -2.14 -2.72 -11.00
C LEU A 338 -3.30 -3.71 -10.82
N GLU A 339 -3.58 -4.59 -11.79
CA GLU A 339 -4.58 -5.65 -11.60
C GLU A 339 -4.25 -6.54 -10.41
N ARG A 340 -2.94 -6.83 -10.15
CA ARG A 340 -2.50 -7.59 -8.98
C ARG A 340 -2.71 -6.82 -7.69
N VAL A 341 -2.34 -5.53 -7.66
CA VAL A 341 -2.57 -4.64 -6.51
C VAL A 341 -4.06 -4.56 -6.20
N ASN A 342 -4.88 -4.33 -7.23
CA ASN A 342 -6.34 -4.27 -7.08
C ASN A 342 -6.96 -5.60 -6.65
N ALA A 343 -6.41 -6.73 -7.06
CA ALA A 343 -6.85 -8.04 -6.58
C ALA A 343 -6.57 -8.20 -5.08
N GLU A 344 -5.41 -7.74 -4.60
CA GLU A 344 -5.06 -7.75 -3.19
C GLU A 344 -5.92 -6.78 -2.38
N ILE A 345 -6.12 -5.56 -2.87
CA ILE A 345 -7.07 -4.60 -2.28
C ILE A 345 -8.46 -5.24 -2.15
N LYS A 346 -8.98 -5.85 -3.22
CA LYS A 346 -10.29 -6.52 -3.20
C LYS A 346 -10.33 -7.68 -2.22
N ARG A 347 -9.27 -8.46 -2.12
CA ARG A 347 -9.18 -9.59 -1.19
C ARG A 347 -9.36 -9.12 0.25
N ARG A 348 -8.64 -8.06 0.66
CA ARG A 348 -8.66 -7.52 2.03
C ARG A 348 -9.95 -6.73 2.32
N THR A 349 -10.40 -5.91 1.39
CA THR A 349 -11.63 -5.11 1.57
C THR A 349 -12.90 -5.95 1.62
N ARG A 350 -12.94 -7.12 0.96
CA ARG A 350 -14.08 -8.06 1.04
C ARG A 350 -14.28 -8.62 2.45
N VAL A 351 -13.22 -8.78 3.23
CA VAL A 351 -13.32 -9.26 4.62
C VAL A 351 -14.03 -8.22 5.50
N VAL A 352 -13.77 -6.93 5.26
CA VAL A 352 -14.45 -5.81 5.94
C VAL A 352 -15.90 -5.69 5.48
N GLY A 353 -16.15 -5.86 4.18
CA GLY A 353 -17.46 -5.79 3.53
C GLY A 353 -17.91 -4.35 3.29
N ILE A 354 -18.31 -3.60 4.31
CA ILE A 354 -18.79 -2.22 4.21
C ILE A 354 -18.00 -1.34 5.17
N PHE A 355 -17.27 -0.37 4.64
CA PHE A 355 -16.52 0.60 5.44
C PHE A 355 -17.43 1.62 6.12
N PRO A 356 -17.15 2.03 7.37
CA PRO A 356 -17.95 3.03 8.06
C PRO A 356 -17.86 4.43 7.44
N ASN A 357 -16.74 4.75 6.77
CA ASN A 357 -16.48 6.00 6.06
C ASN A 357 -15.30 5.82 5.10
N ASP A 358 -15.04 6.83 4.25
CA ASP A 358 -13.94 6.82 3.28
C ASP A 358 -12.56 6.80 3.94
N ALA A 359 -12.38 7.46 5.08
CA ALA A 359 -11.10 7.47 5.79
C ALA A 359 -10.68 6.07 6.22
N SER A 360 -11.63 5.24 6.70
CA SER A 360 -11.37 3.84 7.07
C SER A 360 -11.01 2.98 5.85
N ALA A 361 -11.67 3.21 4.71
CA ALA A 361 -11.37 2.52 3.47
C ALA A 361 -9.99 2.93 2.95
N LEU A 362 -9.71 4.24 2.92
CA LEU A 362 -8.45 4.80 2.46
C LEU A 362 -7.27 4.30 3.32
N ARG A 363 -7.44 4.24 4.65
CA ARG A 363 -6.43 3.69 5.58
C ARG A 363 -6.05 2.26 5.20
N LEU A 364 -7.01 1.35 5.10
CA LEU A 364 -6.73 -0.04 4.76
C LEU A 364 -6.08 -0.18 3.38
N ILE A 365 -6.61 0.53 2.38
CA ILE A 365 -6.10 0.46 1.01
C ILE A 365 -4.69 1.03 0.93
N THR A 366 -4.42 2.14 1.64
CA THR A 366 -3.07 2.72 1.70
C THR A 366 -2.08 1.76 2.36
N ALA A 367 -2.48 1.08 3.46
CA ALA A 367 -1.63 0.09 4.12
C ALA A 367 -1.28 -1.07 3.18
N VAL A 368 -2.25 -1.59 2.42
CA VAL A 368 -2.02 -2.64 1.40
C VAL A 368 -1.06 -2.15 0.31
N CYS A 369 -1.22 -0.91 -0.14
CA CYS A 369 -0.36 -0.33 -1.17
C CYS A 369 1.06 -0.05 -0.65
N LEU A 370 1.21 0.37 0.61
CA LEU A 370 2.50 0.56 1.26
C LEU A 370 3.24 -0.78 1.38
N GLU A 371 2.59 -1.83 1.89
CA GLU A 371 3.15 -3.18 1.96
C GLU A 371 3.63 -3.66 0.59
N GLN A 372 2.81 -3.48 -0.45
CA GLN A 372 3.18 -3.86 -1.82
C GLN A 372 4.34 -3.01 -2.37
N ASN A 373 4.39 -1.73 -2.03
CA ASN A 373 5.47 -0.84 -2.42
C ASN A 373 6.80 -1.26 -1.76
N ASP A 374 6.76 -1.62 -0.48
CA ASP A 374 7.94 -2.08 0.26
C ASP A 374 8.46 -3.42 -0.26
N GLU A 375 7.56 -4.35 -0.62
CA GLU A 375 7.93 -5.59 -1.30
C GLU A 375 8.66 -5.31 -2.62
N TRP A 376 8.21 -4.32 -3.40
CA TRP A 376 8.85 -3.97 -4.67
C TRP A 376 10.22 -3.33 -4.45
N ILE A 377 10.36 -2.47 -3.45
CA ILE A 377 11.64 -1.84 -3.09
C ILE A 377 12.63 -2.88 -2.56
N ALA A 378 12.17 -3.80 -1.72
CA ALA A 378 13.00 -4.88 -1.19
C ALA A 378 13.41 -5.93 -2.24
N SER A 379 12.71 -5.96 -3.39
CA SER A 379 13.02 -6.89 -4.47
C SER A 379 14.27 -6.41 -5.24
N GLU A 380 15.28 -7.27 -5.36
CA GLU A 380 16.46 -7.00 -6.20
C GLU A 380 16.12 -6.90 -7.69
N ARG A 381 14.95 -7.38 -8.10
CA ARG A 381 14.52 -7.43 -9.49
C ARG A 381 13.78 -6.18 -9.90
N ARG A 382 14.40 -5.34 -10.72
CA ARG A 382 13.77 -4.19 -11.36
C ARG A 382 12.62 -4.61 -12.29
N TYR A 383 11.63 -3.76 -12.44
CA TYR A 383 10.50 -3.99 -13.35
C TYR A 383 10.93 -3.92 -14.82
N LEU A 384 11.75 -2.93 -15.16
CA LEU A 384 12.48 -2.81 -16.42
C LEU A 384 13.99 -2.72 -16.11
N SER A 385 14.84 -3.27 -17.00
CA SER A 385 16.28 -3.19 -16.77
C SER A 385 16.79 -1.77 -17.01
N GLU A 386 17.81 -1.36 -16.25
CA GLU A 386 18.47 -0.06 -16.41
C GLU A 386 18.96 0.15 -17.85
N GLN A 387 19.55 -0.88 -18.45
CA GLN A 387 20.01 -0.84 -19.82
C GLN A 387 18.88 -0.58 -20.83
N SER A 388 17.67 -1.14 -20.60
CA SER A 388 16.53 -0.88 -21.48
C SER A 388 15.95 0.52 -21.26
N MET A 389 15.95 1.01 -20.01
CA MET A 389 15.49 2.37 -19.68
C MET A 389 16.43 3.45 -20.27
N ALA A 390 17.71 3.18 -20.41
CA ALA A 390 18.66 4.09 -21.06
C ALA A 390 18.31 4.34 -22.55
N GLN A 391 17.60 3.42 -23.22
CA GLN A 391 17.17 3.59 -24.60
C GLN A 391 16.12 4.71 -24.78
N LEU A 392 15.30 5.01 -23.74
CA LEU A 392 14.37 6.14 -23.75
C LEU A 392 15.09 7.48 -23.87
N ALA A 393 16.22 7.65 -23.18
CA ALA A 393 17.00 8.89 -23.25
C ALA A 393 17.58 9.15 -24.64
N SER A 394 17.89 8.09 -25.38
CA SER A 394 18.46 8.18 -26.73
C SER A 394 17.42 8.54 -27.79
N SER A 395 16.18 8.05 -27.65
CA SER A 395 15.06 8.38 -28.58
C SER A 395 14.59 9.82 -28.44
N THR A 396 14.49 10.33 -27.22
CA THR A 396 14.07 11.73 -26.94
C THR A 396 15.07 12.75 -27.50
N ILE A 397 16.36 12.43 -27.55
CA ILE A 397 17.40 13.28 -28.13
C ILE A 397 17.32 13.26 -29.67
N ALA A 398 17.00 12.11 -30.28
CA ALA A 398 16.89 11.98 -31.74
C ALA A 398 15.67 12.77 -32.28
N ASP A 399 14.52 12.73 -31.60
CA ASP A 399 13.31 13.48 -31.96
C ASP A 399 13.49 15.00 -31.73
N GLY A 400 14.21 15.42 -30.71
CA GLY A 400 14.53 16.83 -30.45
C GLY A 400 15.43 17.47 -31.51
N LEU A 401 16.20 16.69 -32.24
CA LEU A 401 17.07 17.15 -33.33
C LEU A 401 16.32 17.23 -34.70
N GLN A 402 15.13 16.63 -34.82
CA GLN A 402 14.31 16.64 -36.01
C GLN A 402 13.15 17.67 -35.98
N ALA A 403 13.00 18.45 -34.90
CA ALA A 403 12.04 19.54 -34.85
C ALA A 403 12.41 20.59 -35.91
N ARG A 404 11.75 20.56 -37.07
CA ARG A 404 11.88 21.54 -38.18
C ARG A 404 11.63 22.94 -37.63
N PRO A 405 12.43 23.94 -38.04
CA PRO A 405 12.11 25.33 -37.78
C PRO A 405 10.81 25.72 -38.49
N PRO A 406 10.00 26.63 -37.93
CA PRO A 406 8.78 27.08 -38.57
C PRO A 406 9.11 27.78 -39.89
N THR A 407 8.53 27.30 -40.98
CA THR A 407 8.58 27.97 -42.26
C THR A 407 7.81 29.29 -42.14
N LEU A 408 8.57 30.38 -42.08
CA LEU A 408 8.02 31.73 -42.26
C LEU A 408 7.42 31.79 -43.68
N MET A 409 6.11 31.79 -43.80
CA MET A 409 5.43 32.23 -45.03
C MET A 409 5.47 33.73 -45.06
N ALA A 410 5.99 34.23 -46.17
CA ALA A 410 5.94 35.63 -46.60
C ALA A 410 4.51 36.02 -47.03
#